data_c517b35562dfa30a4531e02b3956b3a5
#
_entry.id   c517b35562dfa30a4531e02b3956b3a5
#
_cell.length_a   1.000
_cell.length_b   1.000
_cell.length_c   1.000
_cell.angle_alpha   90.00
_cell.angle_beta   90.00
_cell.angle_gamma   90.00
#
_symmetry.space_group_name_H-M   'P 1'
#
loop_
_entity.id
_entity.type
_entity.pdbx_description
1 polymer ?
#
loop_
_entity_poly.entity_id
_entity_poly.type
_entity_poly.pdbx_seq_one_letter_code
_entity_poly.pdbx_strand_id
1 'polypeptide(L)'
;MSTKITFIYDNPEDAGAFEAGYPEQLALARRLPGIQRIETSKVWPKEDETPTPAYRMVDLYFADYDAASAAVATEEAGALFPSVFELATGGVRIVFADVEES
;
A
#
# COMPACT_ATOMS: atom_id res chain seq x y z
N MET A 1 -10.56 15.44 9.26
CA MET A 1 -9.27 15.27 8.55
C MET A 1 -9.06 13.79 8.24
N SER A 2 -8.87 13.46 6.98
CA SER A 2 -8.68 12.07 6.58
C SER A 2 -7.33 11.53 7.04
N THR A 3 -7.28 10.24 7.32
CA THR A 3 -6.03 9.53 7.59
C THR A 3 -5.80 8.52 6.48
N LYS A 4 -4.58 8.37 6.05
CA LYS A 4 -4.23 7.36 5.05
C LYS A 4 -3.17 6.40 5.59
N ILE A 5 -3.26 5.16 5.14
CA ILE A 5 -2.20 4.17 5.33
C ILE A 5 -1.52 4.05 3.97
N THR A 6 -0.22 4.27 3.92
CA THR A 6 0.54 4.20 2.67
C THR A 6 1.49 3.02 2.72
N PHE A 7 1.41 2.17 1.68
CA PHE A 7 2.39 1.11 1.44
C PHE A 7 3.36 1.64 0.40
N ILE A 8 4.64 1.69 0.74
CA ILE A 8 5.70 2.12 -0.18
C ILE A 8 6.54 0.89 -0.48
N TYR A 9 6.33 0.30 -1.66
CA TYR A 9 7.07 -0.88 -2.08
C TYR A 9 8.41 -0.48 -2.69
N ASP A 10 9.49 -1.06 -2.19
CA ASP A 10 10.80 -0.92 -2.81
C ASP A 10 10.85 -1.80 -4.08
N ASN A 11 11.88 -1.59 -4.90
CA ASN A 11 12.00 -2.34 -6.15
C ASN A 11 12.03 -3.85 -5.86
N PRO A 12 11.08 -4.63 -6.43
CA PRO A 12 11.02 -6.07 -6.19
C PRO A 12 12.17 -6.79 -6.86
N GLU A 13 12.51 -7.99 -6.35
CA GLU A 13 13.51 -8.84 -6.97
C GLU A 13 13.07 -9.31 -8.37
N ASP A 14 11.75 -9.53 -8.54
CA ASP A 14 11.14 -9.92 -9.81
C ASP A 14 9.89 -9.08 -10.05
N ALA A 15 10.01 -8.10 -10.92
CA ALA A 15 8.92 -7.19 -11.24
C ALA A 15 7.71 -7.93 -11.85
N GLY A 16 7.95 -8.96 -12.67
CA GLY A 16 6.88 -9.74 -13.25
C GLY A 16 6.06 -10.49 -12.21
N ALA A 17 6.72 -11.08 -11.22
CA ALA A 17 6.03 -11.75 -10.11
C ALA A 17 5.26 -10.76 -9.26
N PHE A 18 5.81 -9.57 -9.01
CA PHE A 18 5.11 -8.50 -8.31
C PHE A 18 3.83 -8.12 -9.03
N GLU A 19 3.91 -7.83 -10.32
CA GLU A 19 2.74 -7.40 -11.10
C GLU A 19 1.68 -8.49 -11.19
N ALA A 20 2.08 -9.76 -11.18
CA ALA A 20 1.14 -10.89 -11.20
C ALA A 20 0.34 -10.99 -9.89
N GLY A 21 0.94 -10.71 -8.74
CA GLY A 21 0.28 -10.80 -7.43
C GLY A 21 -0.42 -9.51 -6.99
N TYR A 22 -0.09 -8.39 -7.60
CA TYR A 22 -0.56 -7.07 -7.19
C TYR A 22 -2.09 -6.89 -7.23
N PRO A 23 -2.82 -7.33 -8.28
CA PRO A 23 -4.28 -7.18 -8.31
C PRO A 23 -4.99 -7.88 -7.16
N GLU A 24 -4.51 -9.05 -6.74
CA GLU A 24 -5.08 -9.77 -5.59
C GLU A 24 -4.86 -9.00 -4.29
N GLN A 25 -3.67 -8.43 -4.11
CA GLN A 25 -3.37 -7.62 -2.95
C GLN A 25 -4.29 -6.39 -2.89
N LEU A 26 -4.54 -5.73 -4.01
CA LEU A 26 -5.47 -4.60 -4.07
C LEU A 26 -6.90 -5.03 -3.74
N ALA A 27 -7.32 -6.20 -4.21
CA ALA A 27 -8.65 -6.73 -3.89
C ALA A 27 -8.81 -6.97 -2.38
N LEU A 28 -7.77 -7.49 -1.72
CA LEU A 28 -7.77 -7.67 -0.27
C LEU A 28 -7.82 -6.34 0.46
N ALA A 29 -7.09 -5.34 -0.02
CA ALA A 29 -7.09 -4.01 0.58
C ALA A 29 -8.49 -3.36 0.52
N ARG A 30 -9.22 -3.56 -0.58
CA ARG A 30 -10.58 -3.03 -0.74
C ARG A 30 -11.59 -3.61 0.24
N ARG A 31 -11.27 -4.73 0.88
CA ARG A 31 -12.14 -5.37 1.87
C ARG A 31 -11.98 -4.81 3.28
N LEU A 32 -11.00 -3.95 3.52
CA LEU A 32 -10.80 -3.38 4.85
C LEU A 32 -12.03 -2.59 5.28
N PRO A 33 -12.57 -2.86 6.49
CA PRO A 33 -13.72 -2.10 6.99
C PRO A 33 -13.38 -0.62 7.14
N GLY A 34 -14.31 0.24 6.74
CA GLY A 34 -14.14 1.68 6.87
C GLY A 34 -13.31 2.34 5.79
N ILE A 35 -12.77 1.57 4.84
CA ILE A 35 -12.00 2.16 3.74
C ILE A 35 -12.91 3.02 2.86
N GLN A 36 -12.46 4.23 2.57
CA GLN A 36 -13.21 5.20 1.78
C GLN A 36 -12.73 5.28 0.34
N ARG A 37 -11.41 5.12 0.14
CA ARG A 37 -10.81 5.28 -1.18
C ARG A 37 -9.46 4.58 -1.19
N ILE A 38 -9.10 4.06 -2.36
CA ILE A 38 -7.75 3.53 -2.63
C ILE A 38 -7.17 4.33 -3.77
N GLU A 39 -5.92 4.73 -3.60
CA GLU A 39 -5.16 5.41 -4.64
C GLU A 39 -3.87 4.63 -4.88
N THR A 40 -3.59 4.31 -6.14
CA THR A 40 -2.39 3.56 -6.49
C THR A 40 -1.50 4.42 -7.37
N SER A 41 -0.20 4.31 -7.16
CA SER A 41 0.78 5.10 -7.92
C SER A 41 1.95 4.21 -8.33
N LYS A 42 2.40 4.37 -9.57
CA LYS A 42 3.62 3.73 -10.04
C LYS A 42 4.71 4.79 -10.09
N VAL A 43 5.84 4.49 -9.44
CA VAL A 43 6.93 5.44 -9.36
C VAL A 43 7.64 5.54 -10.73
N TRP A 44 7.91 6.77 -11.16
CA TRP A 44 8.61 7.01 -12.42
C TRP A 44 10.05 6.48 -12.35
N PRO A 45 10.54 5.84 -13.40
CA PRO A 45 11.96 5.48 -13.48
C PRO A 45 12.82 6.74 -13.52
N LYS A 46 14.03 6.64 -12.99
CA LYS A 46 15.00 7.74 -13.08
C LYS A 46 15.57 7.82 -14.48
N GLU A 47 15.87 9.04 -14.92
CA GLU A 47 16.41 9.28 -16.27
C GLU A 47 17.81 8.68 -16.47
N ASP A 48 18.58 8.56 -15.39
CA ASP A 48 19.94 8.03 -15.44
C ASP A 48 20.00 6.50 -15.24
N GLU A 49 18.85 5.83 -15.25
CA GLU A 49 18.71 4.38 -15.10
C GLU A 49 19.18 3.84 -13.74
N THR A 50 19.47 4.71 -12.78
CA THR A 50 19.75 4.24 -11.40
C THR A 50 18.45 3.76 -10.74
N PRO A 51 18.56 2.90 -9.70
CA PRO A 51 17.36 2.42 -9.00
C PRO A 51 16.55 3.58 -8.40
N THR A 52 15.24 3.49 -8.53
CA THR A 52 14.32 4.46 -7.92
C THR A 52 14.24 4.23 -6.42
N PRO A 53 13.89 5.27 -5.62
CA PRO A 53 13.70 5.12 -4.18
C PRO A 53 12.50 4.26 -3.80
N ALA A 54 11.60 3.99 -4.75
CA ALA A 54 10.43 3.13 -4.55
C ALA A 54 9.96 2.61 -5.90
N TYR A 55 9.10 1.58 -5.88
CA TYR A 55 8.57 0.96 -7.10
C TYR A 55 7.09 1.30 -7.28
N ARG A 56 6.26 1.04 -6.26
CA ARG A 56 4.83 1.36 -6.26
C ARG A 56 4.41 1.90 -4.90
N MET A 57 3.36 2.70 -4.90
CA MET A 57 2.75 3.22 -3.68
C MET A 57 1.26 2.96 -3.71
N VAL A 58 0.71 2.57 -2.55
CA VAL A 58 -0.73 2.37 -2.38
C VAL A 58 -1.17 3.19 -1.19
N ASP A 59 -2.15 4.06 -1.39
CA ASP A 59 -2.72 4.88 -0.33
C ASP A 59 -4.14 4.40 -0.03
N LEU A 60 -4.39 4.05 1.22
CA LEU A 60 -5.69 3.60 1.72
C LEU A 60 -6.26 4.69 2.62
N TYR A 61 -7.39 5.26 2.23
CA TYR A 61 -7.96 6.44 2.91
C TYR A 61 -9.08 6.03 3.86
N PHE A 62 -9.06 6.61 5.07
CA PHE A 62 -10.04 6.40 6.13
C PHE A 62 -10.53 7.76 6.66
N ALA A 63 -11.67 7.76 7.34
CA ALA A 63 -12.24 8.99 7.88
C ALA A 63 -11.31 9.70 8.86
N ASP A 64 -10.64 8.94 9.72
CA ASP A 64 -9.72 9.44 10.74
C ASP A 64 -8.75 8.34 11.18
N TYR A 65 -7.85 8.66 12.09
CA TYR A 65 -6.87 7.70 12.61
C TYR A 65 -7.54 6.52 13.31
N ASP A 66 -8.58 6.77 14.09
CA ASP A 66 -9.27 5.70 14.82
C ASP A 66 -9.87 4.67 13.86
N ALA A 67 -10.46 5.14 12.75
CA ALA A 67 -10.99 4.25 11.72
C ALA A 67 -9.89 3.43 11.05
N ALA A 68 -8.75 4.06 10.74
CA ALA A 68 -7.60 3.37 10.15
C ALA A 68 -7.02 2.32 11.12
N SER A 69 -6.87 2.70 12.38
CA SER A 69 -6.36 1.81 13.43
C SER A 69 -7.28 0.61 13.64
N ALA A 70 -8.60 0.84 13.66
CA ALA A 70 -9.59 -0.24 13.80
C ALA A 70 -9.52 -1.20 12.60
N ALA A 71 -9.36 -0.67 11.38
CA ALA A 71 -9.32 -1.47 10.16
C ALA A 71 -8.15 -2.48 10.17
N VAL A 72 -6.99 -2.10 10.68
CA VAL A 72 -5.82 -2.99 10.69
C VAL A 72 -5.87 -4.05 11.80
N ALA A 73 -6.85 -3.98 12.68
CA ALA A 73 -7.07 -4.99 13.73
C ALA A 73 -8.11 -6.04 13.34
N THR A 74 -8.57 -6.05 12.09
CA THR A 74 -9.62 -6.94 11.60
C THR A 74 -9.09 -8.22 10.98
N GLU A 75 -9.98 -9.20 10.74
CA GLU A 75 -9.64 -10.41 9.99
C GLU A 75 -9.24 -10.09 8.56
N GLU A 76 -9.88 -9.09 7.95
CA GLU A 76 -9.56 -8.63 6.60
C GLU A 76 -8.11 -8.13 6.52
N ALA A 77 -7.64 -7.43 7.55
CA ALA A 77 -6.24 -7.02 7.63
C ALA A 77 -5.33 -8.24 7.80
N GLY A 78 -5.78 -9.25 8.54
CA GLY A 78 -5.06 -10.51 8.72
C GLY A 78 -4.85 -11.28 7.41
N ALA A 79 -5.72 -11.07 6.42
CA ALA A 79 -5.55 -11.62 5.07
C ALA A 79 -4.68 -10.71 4.21
N LEU A 80 -4.80 -9.39 4.37
CA LEU A 80 -4.09 -8.42 3.55
C LEU A 80 -2.59 -8.37 3.84
N PHE A 81 -2.20 -8.20 5.10
CA PHE A 81 -0.79 -7.94 5.44
C PHE A 81 0.17 -9.07 5.05
N PRO A 82 -0.17 -10.36 5.25
CA PRO A 82 0.70 -11.42 4.72
C PRO A 82 0.90 -11.33 3.21
N SER A 83 -0.15 -10.97 2.46
CA SER A 83 -0.07 -10.77 1.01
C SER A 83 0.87 -9.60 0.65
N VAL A 84 0.81 -8.51 1.43
CA VAL A 84 1.71 -7.36 1.25
C VAL A 84 3.17 -7.78 1.43
N PHE A 85 3.47 -8.48 2.52
CA PHE A 85 4.85 -8.90 2.82
C PHE A 85 5.36 -9.94 1.82
N GLU A 86 4.51 -10.83 1.37
CA GLU A 86 4.86 -11.82 0.35
C GLU A 86 5.20 -11.17 -0.99
N LEU A 87 4.45 -10.13 -1.35
CA LEU A 87 4.66 -9.37 -2.58
C LEU A 87 5.93 -8.49 -2.52
N ALA A 88 6.28 -8.02 -1.32
CA ALA A 88 7.36 -7.06 -1.10
C ALA A 88 8.73 -7.72 -1.00
N THR A 89 9.20 -8.38 -2.08
CA THR A 89 10.50 -9.06 -2.08
C THR A 89 11.68 -8.09 -1.93
N GLY A 90 11.50 -6.84 -2.34
CA GLY A 90 12.48 -5.78 -2.14
C GLY A 90 12.28 -4.97 -0.86
N GLY A 91 11.22 -5.26 -0.11
CA GLY A 91 10.86 -4.54 1.10
C GLY A 91 9.65 -3.63 0.92
N VAL A 92 9.05 -3.24 2.04
CA VAL A 92 7.91 -2.32 2.06
C VAL A 92 7.98 -1.48 3.32
N ARG A 93 7.59 -0.22 3.20
CA ARG A 93 7.39 0.68 4.32
C ARG A 93 5.91 1.00 4.44
N ILE A 94 5.38 0.90 5.66
CA ILE A 94 3.96 1.16 5.92
C ILE A 94 3.89 2.34 6.87
N VAL A 95 3.24 3.41 6.44
CA VAL A 95 3.11 4.62 7.24
C VAL A 95 1.65 5.01 7.38
N PHE A 96 1.29 5.55 8.55
CA PHE A 96 0.00 6.17 8.81
C PHE A 96 0.22 7.69 8.81
N ALA A 97 -0.58 8.42 8.09
CA ALA A 97 -0.42 9.87 8.00
C ALA A 97 -1.79 10.56 7.90
N ASP A 98 -1.92 11.70 8.57
CA ASP A 98 -3.09 12.53 8.40
C ASP A 98 -2.93 13.40 7.16
N VAL A 99 -3.99 13.51 6.39
CA VAL A 99 -4.01 14.37 5.21
C VAL A 99 -4.32 15.78 5.69
N GLU A 100 -3.35 16.67 5.63
CA GLU A 100 -3.52 18.05 6.10
C GLU A 100 -4.17 18.93 5.05
N GLU A 101 -3.81 18.74 3.78
CA GLU A 101 -4.39 19.45 2.64
C GLU A 101 -4.53 18.47 1.47
N SER A 102 -5.60 18.62 0.73
CA SER A 102 -5.87 17.75 -0.40
C SER A 102 -6.36 18.52 -1.64
#